data_3da7c194078e2c05f310d9b167bbf005
#
_entry.id   3da7c194078e2c05f310d9b167bbf005
#
_cell.length_a   1.000
_cell.length_b   1.000
_cell.length_c   1.000
_cell.angle_alpha   90.00
_cell.angle_beta   90.00
_cell.angle_gamma   90.00
#
_symmetry.space_group_name_H-M   'P 1'
#
loop_
_entity.id
_entity.type
_entity.pdbx_description
1 polymer ?
#
loop_
_entity_poly.entity_id
_entity_poly.type
_entity_poly.pdbx_seq_one_letter_code
_entity_poly.pdbx_strand_id
1 'polypeptide(L)'
;MKIEGHQIPKSSFLSIEKDAAIIINNLMKNERLKRLLYYTTPDALDKPNISDAETIGLIKNNIKLIPKIKVDSSVLNYIEISFDNFIETENPEFKDNIIEFDILCHHDQWMMKDFALRPYKIAGEIDSMLNKKRLTGIGTVQFYTATKLLTDDDYSGVCLMYRVTHGEEDKKFMPNPRDEERFLQDFYTRINAE
;
A
#
# COMPACT_ATOMS: atom_id res chain seq x y z
N MET A 1 10.24 9.27 -46.70
CA MET A 1 9.25 9.54 -45.65
C MET A 1 9.49 8.46 -44.57
N LYS A 2 10.23 8.80 -43.52
CA LYS A 2 10.44 7.88 -42.39
C LYS A 2 9.18 7.92 -41.52
N ILE A 3 8.47 6.83 -41.45
CA ILE A 3 7.40 6.63 -40.48
C ILE A 3 8.10 6.54 -39.12
N GLU A 4 8.05 7.60 -38.31
CA GLU A 4 8.46 7.54 -36.93
C GLU A 4 7.58 6.51 -36.26
N GLY A 5 8.23 5.48 -35.68
CA GLY A 5 7.53 4.40 -35.04
C GLY A 5 6.69 4.95 -33.90
N HIS A 6 5.39 4.83 -34.00
CA HIS A 6 4.49 4.99 -32.87
C HIS A 6 4.94 3.99 -31.81
N GLN A 7 5.48 4.50 -30.70
CA GLN A 7 5.66 3.68 -29.52
C GLN A 7 4.26 3.22 -29.10
N ILE A 8 4.05 1.91 -29.10
CA ILE A 8 2.83 1.31 -28.57
C ILE A 8 2.77 1.72 -27.10
N PRO A 9 1.68 2.36 -26.63
CA PRO A 9 1.55 2.73 -25.23
C PRO A 9 1.74 1.49 -24.37
N LYS A 10 2.64 1.56 -23.40
CA LYS A 10 2.80 0.46 -22.44
C LYS A 10 1.53 0.35 -21.61
N SER A 11 1.01 -0.87 -21.47
CA SER A 11 -0.16 -1.11 -20.64
C SER A 11 0.13 -0.72 -19.18
N SER A 12 -0.77 0.05 -18.57
CA SER A 12 -0.69 0.41 -17.14
C SER A 12 -0.62 -0.82 -16.20
N PHE A 13 -1.14 -1.98 -16.65
CA PHE A 13 -1.03 -3.23 -15.90
C PHE A 13 0.41 -3.74 -15.73
N LEU A 14 1.33 -3.34 -16.61
CA LEU A 14 2.75 -3.73 -16.52
C LEU A 14 3.52 -2.97 -15.42
N SER A 15 2.95 -1.93 -14.85
CA SER A 15 3.56 -1.13 -13.78
C SER A 15 2.97 -1.38 -12.40
N ILE A 16 1.92 -2.18 -12.27
CA ILE A 16 1.22 -2.42 -10.99
C ILE A 16 2.17 -2.93 -9.90
N GLU A 17 3.08 -3.84 -10.21
CA GLU A 17 4.07 -4.35 -9.25
C GLU A 17 4.99 -3.25 -8.73
N LYS A 18 5.40 -2.33 -9.61
CA LYS A 18 6.20 -1.16 -9.26
C LYS A 18 5.41 -0.21 -8.36
N ASP A 19 4.15 0.03 -8.70
CA ASP A 19 3.27 0.90 -7.93
C ASP A 19 3.02 0.34 -6.54
N ALA A 20 2.79 -0.96 -6.42
CA ALA A 20 2.69 -1.66 -5.15
C ALA A 20 3.96 -1.48 -4.30
N ALA A 21 5.15 -1.64 -4.90
CA ALA A 21 6.41 -1.44 -4.21
C ALA A 21 6.59 0.01 -3.72
N ILE A 22 6.21 1.00 -4.52
CA ILE A 22 6.24 2.42 -4.15
C ILE A 22 5.31 2.70 -2.96
N ILE A 23 4.09 2.17 -3.00
CA ILE A 23 3.11 2.30 -1.92
C ILE A 23 3.65 1.67 -0.64
N ILE A 24 4.09 0.41 -0.67
CA ILE A 24 4.61 -0.30 0.49
C ILE A 24 5.81 0.43 1.10
N ASN A 25 6.75 0.88 0.26
CA ASN A 25 7.89 1.65 0.75
C ASN A 25 7.47 2.96 1.44
N ASN A 26 6.48 3.65 0.90
CA ASN A 26 5.97 4.86 1.57
C ASN A 26 5.32 4.52 2.90
N LEU A 27 4.48 3.48 2.97
CA LEU A 27 3.85 3.04 4.22
C LEU A 27 4.90 2.67 5.29
N MET A 28 5.96 1.98 4.91
CA MET A 28 7.01 1.53 5.84
C MET A 28 7.96 2.65 6.33
N LYS A 29 7.82 3.87 5.82
CA LYS A 29 8.47 5.06 6.42
C LYS A 29 7.76 5.55 7.70
N ASN A 30 6.54 5.10 7.94
CA ASN A 30 5.74 5.51 9.10
C ASN A 30 5.98 4.59 10.30
N GLU A 31 6.73 5.08 11.29
CA GLU A 31 7.06 4.31 12.50
C GLU A 31 5.82 3.96 13.34
N ARG A 32 4.78 4.82 13.33
CA ARG A 32 3.55 4.54 14.06
C ARG A 32 2.77 3.41 13.39
N LEU A 33 2.69 3.41 12.06
CA LEU A 33 2.07 2.31 11.30
C LEU A 33 2.80 1.00 11.54
N LYS A 34 4.14 1.01 11.47
CA LYS A 34 4.95 -0.18 11.74
C LYS A 34 4.68 -0.76 13.13
N ARG A 35 4.63 0.09 14.16
CA ARG A 35 4.33 -0.35 15.54
C ARG A 35 2.92 -0.92 15.68
N LEU A 36 1.92 -0.33 15.02
CA LEU A 36 0.54 -0.83 15.03
C LEU A 36 0.39 -2.21 14.41
N LEU A 37 1.21 -2.52 13.40
CA LEU A 37 1.22 -3.83 12.73
C LEU A 37 2.03 -4.87 13.51
N TYR A 38 3.15 -4.47 14.12
CA TYR A 38 4.10 -5.37 14.74
C TYR A 38 3.69 -5.76 16.17
N TYR A 39 3.39 -4.76 17.01
CA TYR A 39 3.05 -5.02 18.40
C TYR A 39 1.58 -5.35 18.56
N THR A 40 1.31 -6.51 19.13
CA THR A 40 -0.05 -7.02 19.33
C THR A 40 -0.70 -6.52 20.62
N THR A 41 0.04 -5.84 21.48
CA THR A 41 -0.46 -5.34 22.77
C THR A 41 -1.23 -4.03 22.65
N PRO A 42 -2.14 -3.69 23.60
CA PRO A 42 -2.90 -2.44 23.57
C PRO A 42 -2.05 -1.16 23.59
N ASP A 43 -0.83 -1.25 24.10
CA ASP A 43 0.14 -0.16 24.20
C ASP A 43 1.13 -0.09 23.03
N ALA A 44 0.76 -0.64 21.88
CA ALA A 44 1.63 -0.73 20.70
C ALA A 44 2.31 0.59 20.32
N LEU A 45 1.61 1.72 20.46
CA LEU A 45 2.15 3.05 20.13
C LEU A 45 3.16 3.59 21.15
N ASP A 46 3.22 3.02 22.35
CA ASP A 46 4.18 3.38 23.39
C ASP A 46 5.47 2.56 23.29
N LYS A 47 5.47 1.52 22.46
CA LYS A 47 6.63 0.65 22.23
C LYS A 47 7.72 1.36 21.41
N PRO A 48 8.97 0.90 21.50
CA PRO A 48 10.06 1.44 20.68
C PRO A 48 9.81 1.22 19.18
N ASN A 49 10.52 1.97 18.36
CA ASN A 49 10.54 1.73 16.91
C ASN A 49 11.13 0.36 16.61
N ILE A 50 10.63 -0.27 15.56
CA ILE A 50 11.13 -1.57 15.11
C ILE A 50 12.37 -1.40 14.22
N SER A 51 13.21 -2.40 14.21
CA SER A 51 14.42 -2.43 13.39
C SER A 51 14.11 -2.62 11.90
N ASP A 52 15.13 -2.41 11.05
CA ASP A 52 15.01 -2.67 9.61
C ASP A 52 14.72 -4.14 9.31
N ALA A 53 15.32 -5.07 10.06
CA ALA A 53 15.07 -6.50 9.91
C ALA A 53 13.61 -6.87 10.24
N GLU A 54 13.06 -6.32 11.33
CA GLU A 54 11.66 -6.48 11.69
C GLU A 54 10.72 -5.83 10.68
N THR A 55 11.11 -4.70 10.09
CA THR A 55 10.34 -4.05 9.01
C THR A 55 10.25 -4.94 7.77
N ILE A 56 11.33 -5.64 7.41
CA ILE A 56 11.29 -6.64 6.31
C ILE A 56 10.34 -7.79 6.67
N GLY A 57 10.38 -8.26 7.91
CA GLY A 57 9.43 -9.26 8.42
C GLY A 57 7.97 -8.80 8.31
N LEU A 58 7.67 -7.54 8.64
CA LEU A 58 6.33 -6.95 8.48
C LEU A 58 5.88 -6.97 7.01
N ILE A 59 6.75 -6.57 6.08
CA ILE A 59 6.40 -6.56 4.66
C ILE A 59 6.04 -7.98 4.21
N LYS A 60 6.83 -8.98 4.57
CA LYS A 60 6.60 -10.39 4.17
C LYS A 60 5.32 -10.97 4.79
N ASN A 61 5.05 -10.67 6.06
CA ASN A 61 4.02 -11.35 6.83
C ASN A 61 2.69 -10.57 6.88
N ASN A 62 2.74 -9.25 7.04
CA ASN A 62 1.57 -8.42 7.33
C ASN A 62 1.05 -7.62 6.13
N ILE A 63 1.86 -7.48 5.05
CA ILE A 63 1.41 -6.82 3.82
C ILE A 63 1.12 -7.90 2.77
N LYS A 64 -0.07 -7.87 2.18
CA LYS A 64 -0.51 -8.84 1.17
C LYS A 64 -0.90 -8.11 -0.11
N LEU A 65 -0.51 -8.69 -1.24
CA LEU A 65 -0.85 -8.22 -2.59
C LEU A 65 -1.78 -9.22 -3.31
N ILE A 66 -2.57 -9.96 -2.56
CA ILE A 66 -3.47 -10.98 -3.08
C ILE A 66 -4.90 -10.70 -2.60
N PRO A 67 -5.91 -10.86 -3.47
CA PRO A 67 -7.30 -10.48 -3.16
C PRO A 67 -8.01 -11.44 -2.19
N LYS A 68 -7.31 -12.39 -1.62
CA LYS A 68 -7.84 -13.29 -0.60
C LYS A 68 -6.75 -13.73 0.35
N ILE A 69 -6.83 -13.24 1.58
CA ILE A 69 -5.90 -13.63 2.64
C ILE A 69 -6.23 -15.05 3.10
N LYS A 70 -5.25 -15.93 2.98
CA LYS A 70 -5.26 -17.15 3.80
C LYS A 70 -4.82 -16.74 5.18
N VAL A 71 -5.76 -16.71 6.12
CA VAL A 71 -5.48 -16.33 7.51
C VAL A 71 -4.42 -17.27 8.08
N ASP A 72 -3.29 -16.68 8.49
CA ASP A 72 -2.27 -17.35 9.28
C ASP A 72 -2.49 -16.94 10.74
N SER A 73 -2.85 -17.88 11.59
CA SER A 73 -3.12 -17.64 13.01
C SER A 73 -1.94 -17.03 13.79
N SER A 74 -0.75 -17.02 13.22
CA SER A 74 0.44 -16.37 13.77
C SER A 74 0.50 -14.86 13.51
N VAL A 75 -0.27 -14.34 12.57
CA VAL A 75 -0.28 -12.92 12.18
C VAL A 75 -1.64 -12.32 12.51
N LEU A 76 -1.65 -11.34 13.38
CA LEU A 76 -2.89 -10.80 13.96
C LEU A 76 -3.37 -9.50 13.29
N ASN A 77 -2.55 -8.85 12.49
CA ASN A 77 -2.89 -7.61 11.82
C ASN A 77 -2.36 -7.63 10.39
N TYR A 78 -3.23 -7.38 9.41
CA TYR A 78 -2.88 -7.39 7.99
C TYR A 78 -3.27 -6.10 7.31
N ILE A 79 -2.55 -5.76 6.26
CA ILE A 79 -2.97 -4.83 5.22
C ILE A 79 -2.90 -5.57 3.89
N GLU A 80 -4.03 -5.75 3.24
CA GLU A 80 -4.09 -6.18 1.85
C GLU A 80 -4.14 -4.94 0.97
N ILE A 81 -3.38 -4.95 -0.12
CA ILE A 81 -3.36 -3.86 -1.10
C ILE A 81 -3.77 -4.47 -2.43
N SER A 82 -4.83 -3.95 -3.00
CA SER A 82 -5.34 -4.34 -4.31
C SER A 82 -5.57 -3.14 -5.21
N PHE A 83 -5.66 -3.41 -6.52
CA PHE A 83 -5.93 -2.43 -7.55
C PHE A 83 -7.15 -2.87 -8.32
N ASP A 84 -8.17 -2.04 -8.35
CA ASP A 84 -9.47 -2.39 -8.92
C ASP A 84 -10.01 -1.28 -9.82
N ASN A 85 -11.04 -1.61 -10.58
CA ASN A 85 -11.89 -0.69 -11.31
C ASN A 85 -11.12 0.24 -12.27
N PHE A 86 -10.28 -0.36 -13.14
CA PHE A 86 -9.55 0.38 -14.18
C PHE A 86 -10.51 0.89 -15.25
N ILE A 87 -10.65 2.20 -15.35
CA ILE A 87 -11.54 2.88 -16.30
C ILE A 87 -10.69 3.76 -17.22
N GLU A 88 -10.95 3.68 -18.52
CA GLU A 88 -10.32 4.55 -19.49
C GLU A 88 -10.76 6.00 -19.29
N THR A 89 -9.80 6.93 -19.34
CA THR A 89 -10.06 8.36 -19.29
C THR A 89 -10.22 8.92 -20.72
N GLU A 90 -10.56 10.21 -20.86
CA GLU A 90 -10.60 10.89 -22.16
C GLU A 90 -9.25 10.84 -22.88
N ASN A 91 -8.15 10.76 -22.14
CA ASN A 91 -6.82 10.51 -22.70
C ASN A 91 -6.48 9.03 -22.54
N PRO A 92 -6.34 8.24 -23.64
CA PRO A 92 -6.10 6.80 -23.59
C PRO A 92 -4.76 6.38 -22.94
N GLU A 93 -3.85 7.34 -22.73
CA GLU A 93 -2.59 7.10 -22.01
C GLU A 93 -2.78 6.98 -20.50
N PHE A 94 -3.95 7.39 -19.98
CA PHE A 94 -4.28 7.37 -18.56
C PHE A 94 -5.47 6.46 -18.29
N LYS A 95 -5.47 5.88 -17.09
CA LYS A 95 -6.61 5.13 -16.57
C LYS A 95 -6.89 5.57 -15.13
N ASP A 96 -8.16 5.80 -14.84
CA ASP A 96 -8.59 5.91 -13.47
C ASP A 96 -8.69 4.52 -12.86
N ASN A 97 -8.23 4.37 -11.63
CA ASN A 97 -8.42 3.14 -10.88
C ASN A 97 -8.60 3.41 -9.38
N ILE A 98 -8.99 2.37 -8.67
CA ILE A 98 -9.09 2.37 -7.22
C ILE A 98 -7.91 1.60 -6.64
N ILE A 99 -7.24 2.19 -5.67
CA ILE A 99 -6.34 1.48 -4.77
C ILE A 99 -7.12 1.19 -3.50
N GLU A 100 -7.19 -0.08 -3.15
CA GLU A 100 -7.92 -0.57 -1.99
C GLU A 100 -6.95 -1.09 -0.93
N PHE A 101 -7.19 -0.71 0.32
CA PHE A 101 -6.46 -1.18 1.49
C PHE A 101 -7.43 -1.86 2.44
N ASP A 102 -7.41 -3.18 2.46
CA ASP A 102 -8.14 -3.96 3.42
C ASP A 102 -7.31 -4.15 4.69
N ILE A 103 -7.72 -3.43 5.73
CA ILE A 103 -7.08 -3.45 7.04
C ILE A 103 -7.81 -4.45 7.90
N LEU A 104 -7.17 -5.59 8.19
CA LEU A 104 -7.73 -6.67 8.97
C LEU A 104 -6.99 -6.81 10.29
N CYS A 105 -7.73 -6.84 11.39
CA CYS A 105 -7.20 -7.09 12.72
C CYS A 105 -7.97 -8.23 13.37
N HIS A 106 -7.27 -9.12 14.06
CA HIS A 106 -7.88 -10.13 14.93
C HIS A 106 -8.67 -9.43 16.04
N HIS A 107 -9.81 -9.97 16.43
CA HIS A 107 -10.70 -9.33 17.41
C HIS A 107 -10.02 -9.02 18.74
N ASP A 108 -9.13 -9.89 19.21
CA ASP A 108 -8.34 -9.67 20.44
C ASP A 108 -7.40 -8.46 20.35
N GLN A 109 -7.12 -7.98 19.14
CA GLN A 109 -6.20 -6.86 18.89
C GLN A 109 -6.92 -5.55 18.61
N TRP A 110 -8.25 -5.56 18.51
CA TRP A 110 -9.03 -4.41 18.13
C TRP A 110 -8.90 -3.23 19.09
N MET A 111 -9.01 -3.52 20.39
CA MET A 111 -9.00 -2.49 21.41
C MET A 111 -7.59 -2.21 21.89
N MET A 112 -7.19 -0.96 21.79
CA MET A 112 -5.96 -0.42 22.32
C MET A 112 -6.23 0.38 23.59
N LYS A 113 -5.19 0.96 24.22
CA LYS A 113 -5.34 1.89 25.33
C LYS A 113 -6.32 3.02 24.99
N ASP A 114 -6.98 3.54 26.00
CA ASP A 114 -7.88 4.70 25.91
C ASP A 114 -9.03 4.51 24.89
N PHE A 115 -9.53 3.29 24.79
CA PHE A 115 -10.60 2.91 23.84
C PHE A 115 -10.27 3.19 22.36
N ALA A 116 -8.99 3.35 22.02
CA ALA A 116 -8.59 3.48 20.64
C ALA A 116 -8.80 2.16 19.88
N LEU A 117 -9.29 2.26 18.64
CA LEU A 117 -9.55 1.11 17.79
C LEU A 117 -8.42 0.94 16.79
N ARG A 118 -7.70 -0.18 16.88
CA ARG A 118 -6.51 -0.47 16.07
C ARG A 118 -6.74 -0.33 14.55
N PRO A 119 -7.78 -0.93 13.93
CA PRO A 119 -7.99 -0.79 12.50
C PRO A 119 -8.15 0.67 12.06
N TYR A 120 -8.85 1.49 12.84
CA TYR A 120 -9.01 2.91 12.54
C TYR A 120 -7.73 3.73 12.78
N LYS A 121 -6.88 3.32 13.72
CA LYS A 121 -5.55 3.93 13.87
C LYS A 121 -4.66 3.62 12.68
N ILE A 122 -4.65 2.37 12.21
CA ILE A 122 -3.94 1.97 11.00
C ILE A 122 -4.49 2.74 9.79
N ALA A 123 -5.81 2.81 9.63
CA ALA A 123 -6.47 3.56 8.58
C ALA A 123 -6.06 5.05 8.58
N GLY A 124 -6.03 5.68 9.74
CA GLY A 124 -5.61 7.07 9.89
C GLY A 124 -4.14 7.30 9.53
N GLU A 125 -3.24 6.37 9.87
CA GLU A 125 -1.83 6.47 9.47
C GLU A 125 -1.67 6.32 7.95
N ILE A 126 -2.39 5.38 7.30
CA ILE A 126 -2.42 5.22 5.85
C ILE A 126 -2.95 6.50 5.18
N ASP A 127 -4.09 7.00 5.63
CA ASP A 127 -4.72 8.20 5.07
C ASP A 127 -3.80 9.43 5.17
N SER A 128 -3.14 9.62 6.31
CA SER A 128 -2.22 10.74 6.52
C SER A 128 -1.01 10.72 5.57
N MET A 129 -0.63 9.53 5.12
CA MET A 129 0.51 9.33 4.22
C MET A 129 0.16 9.45 2.75
N LEU A 130 -1.04 9.01 2.36
CA LEU A 130 -1.42 8.85 0.96
C LEU A 130 -2.37 9.93 0.46
N ASN A 131 -3.34 10.34 1.27
CA ASN A 131 -4.40 11.24 0.84
C ASN A 131 -3.85 12.61 0.38
N LYS A 132 -4.24 13.04 -0.82
CA LYS A 132 -3.75 14.26 -1.49
C LYS A 132 -2.24 14.28 -1.77
N LYS A 133 -1.57 13.14 -1.68
CA LYS A 133 -0.16 13.01 -2.07
C LYS A 133 -0.07 12.59 -3.53
N ARG A 134 0.94 13.11 -4.21
CA ARG A 134 1.32 12.64 -5.54
C ARG A 134 2.39 11.56 -5.37
N LEU A 135 2.13 10.40 -5.94
CA LEU A 135 3.08 9.29 -6.01
C LEU A 135 3.53 9.09 -7.46
N THR A 136 4.82 8.84 -7.64
CA THR A 136 5.41 8.60 -8.97
C THR A 136 4.73 7.42 -9.65
N GLY A 137 4.30 7.58 -10.89
CA GLY A 137 3.62 6.55 -11.68
C GLY A 137 2.15 6.34 -11.33
N ILE A 138 1.71 6.74 -10.13
CA ILE A 138 0.34 6.53 -9.64
C ILE A 138 -0.51 7.80 -9.75
N GLY A 139 0.14 8.97 -9.78
CA GLY A 139 -0.56 10.27 -9.79
C GLY A 139 -0.96 10.73 -8.39
N THR A 140 -2.00 11.57 -8.31
CA THR A 140 -2.49 12.10 -7.04
C THR A 140 -3.51 11.15 -6.42
N VAL A 141 -3.19 10.67 -5.23
CA VAL A 141 -4.05 9.77 -4.46
C VAL A 141 -5.14 10.59 -3.77
N GLN A 142 -6.42 10.25 -4.01
CA GLN A 142 -7.56 10.95 -3.44
C GLN A 142 -8.45 9.97 -2.67
N PHE A 143 -8.71 10.27 -1.40
CA PHE A 143 -9.66 9.49 -0.62
C PHE A 143 -11.00 9.41 -1.34
N TYR A 144 -11.52 8.21 -1.48
CA TYR A 144 -12.80 7.95 -2.14
C TYR A 144 -13.86 7.52 -1.12
N THR A 145 -13.59 6.44 -0.38
CA THR A 145 -14.52 5.95 0.64
C THR A 145 -13.82 5.08 1.66
N ALA A 146 -14.47 4.84 2.78
CA ALA A 146 -14.08 3.83 3.75
C ALA A 146 -15.31 3.04 4.19
N THR A 147 -15.19 1.72 4.24
CA THR A 147 -16.26 0.82 4.62
C THR A 147 -15.80 -0.15 5.68
N LYS A 148 -16.76 -0.67 6.46
CA LYS A 148 -16.50 -1.74 7.40
C LYS A 148 -16.22 -3.04 6.64
N LEU A 149 -15.17 -3.74 7.03
CA LEU A 149 -14.82 -5.05 6.48
C LEU A 149 -15.12 -6.13 7.53
N LEU A 150 -15.94 -7.09 7.14
CA LEU A 150 -16.26 -8.29 7.92
C LEU A 150 -15.82 -9.50 7.11
N THR A 151 -14.91 -10.31 7.64
CA THR A 151 -14.38 -11.47 6.92
C THR A 151 -14.85 -12.79 7.48
N ASP A 152 -14.59 -13.03 8.76
CA ASP A 152 -14.91 -14.26 9.49
C ASP A 152 -15.13 -13.96 10.97
N ASP A 153 -15.22 -15.02 11.79
CA ASP A 153 -15.47 -14.90 13.21
C ASP A 153 -14.28 -14.30 13.99
N ASP A 154 -13.06 -14.39 13.45
CA ASP A 154 -11.83 -13.97 14.14
C ASP A 154 -11.30 -12.61 13.68
N TYR A 155 -11.58 -12.21 12.42
CA TYR A 155 -11.03 -11.00 11.82
C TYR A 155 -12.11 -10.07 11.30
N SER A 156 -11.88 -8.80 11.50
CA SER A 156 -12.66 -7.75 10.87
C SER A 156 -11.84 -6.46 10.78
N GLY A 157 -12.34 -5.46 10.09
CA GLY A 157 -11.55 -4.26 9.91
C GLY A 157 -12.21 -3.15 9.13
N VAL A 158 -11.39 -2.46 8.36
CA VAL A 158 -11.79 -1.30 7.55
C VAL A 158 -11.16 -1.45 6.16
N CYS A 159 -11.98 -1.33 5.14
CA CYS A 159 -11.54 -1.15 3.77
C CYS A 159 -11.44 0.34 3.47
N LEU A 160 -10.25 0.81 3.07
CA LEU A 160 -10.03 2.18 2.57
C LEU A 160 -9.85 2.14 1.06
N MET A 161 -10.55 3.01 0.36
CA MET A 161 -10.44 3.13 -1.09
C MET A 161 -9.97 4.53 -1.48
N TYR A 162 -9.02 4.57 -2.41
CA TYR A 162 -8.49 5.80 -2.98
C TYR A 162 -8.62 5.78 -4.48
N ARG A 163 -9.11 6.88 -5.06
CA ARG A 163 -9.09 7.08 -6.50
C ARG A 163 -7.74 7.65 -6.91
N VAL A 164 -7.21 7.12 -7.99
CA VAL A 164 -5.99 7.60 -8.64
C VAL A 164 -6.17 7.62 -10.15
N THR A 165 -5.46 8.53 -10.81
CA THR A 165 -5.36 8.53 -12.28
C THR A 165 -3.97 8.06 -12.65
N HIS A 166 -3.90 6.83 -13.11
CA HIS A 166 -2.67 6.13 -13.43
C HIS A 166 -2.24 6.40 -14.88
N GLY A 167 -0.98 6.73 -15.10
CA GLY A 167 -0.44 6.95 -16.43
C GLY A 167 1.09 7.00 -16.43
N GLU A 168 1.70 6.85 -17.59
CA GLU A 168 3.15 7.09 -17.72
C GLU A 168 3.45 8.56 -17.42
N GLU A 169 4.21 8.83 -16.37
CA GLU A 169 4.73 10.17 -16.14
C GLU A 169 5.76 10.51 -17.22
N ASP A 170 5.65 11.72 -17.76
CA ASP A 170 6.63 12.25 -18.70
C ASP A 170 8.02 12.23 -18.00
N LYS A 171 8.98 11.57 -18.62
CA LYS A 171 10.36 11.39 -18.10
C LYS A 171 11.04 12.70 -17.68
N LYS A 172 10.52 13.84 -18.11
CA LYS A 172 10.99 15.18 -17.71
C LYS A 172 10.69 15.56 -16.25
N PHE A 173 9.71 14.91 -15.64
CA PHE A 173 9.27 15.18 -14.25
C PHE A 173 9.68 14.11 -13.26
N MET A 174 10.35 13.06 -13.68
CA MET A 174 10.85 12.02 -12.78
C MET A 174 12.06 12.54 -12.01
N PRO A 175 12.08 12.34 -10.67
CA PRO A 175 13.34 12.31 -9.96
C PRO A 175 14.21 11.25 -10.64
N ASN A 176 15.48 11.58 -10.90
CA ASN A 176 16.46 10.83 -11.68
C ASN A 176 16.11 9.33 -11.83
N PRO A 177 15.85 8.80 -13.06
CA PRO A 177 15.43 7.39 -13.28
C PRO A 177 16.36 6.37 -12.61
N ARG A 178 17.64 6.70 -12.43
CA ARG A 178 18.62 5.86 -11.74
C ARG A 178 18.31 5.68 -10.25
N ASP A 179 17.73 6.70 -9.61
CA ASP A 179 17.40 6.61 -8.18
C ASP A 179 16.15 5.75 -7.96
N GLU A 180 15.22 5.75 -8.90
CA GLU A 180 14.02 4.91 -8.86
C GLU A 180 14.36 3.44 -9.13
N GLU A 181 15.14 3.16 -10.19
CA GLU A 181 15.61 1.80 -10.49
C GLU A 181 16.44 1.24 -9.33
N ARG A 182 17.35 2.06 -8.77
CA ARG A 182 18.14 1.68 -7.61
C ARG A 182 17.26 1.39 -6.39
N PHE A 183 16.25 2.23 -6.14
CA PHE A 183 15.31 2.01 -5.05
C PHE A 183 14.56 0.68 -5.21
N LEU A 184 14.00 0.40 -6.39
CA LEU A 184 13.30 -0.85 -6.66
C LEU A 184 14.23 -2.06 -6.52
N GLN A 185 15.44 -1.96 -7.03
CA GLN A 185 16.45 -3.02 -6.91
C GLN A 185 16.83 -3.27 -5.46
N ASP A 186 17.06 -2.22 -4.67
CA ASP A 186 17.33 -2.33 -3.24
C ASP A 186 16.13 -2.89 -2.47
N PHE A 187 14.91 -2.46 -2.80
CA PHE A 187 13.67 -2.95 -2.20
C PHE A 187 13.48 -4.46 -2.45
N TYR A 188 13.56 -4.89 -3.71
CA TYR A 188 13.43 -6.31 -4.06
C TYR A 188 14.57 -7.15 -3.49
N THR A 189 15.80 -6.63 -3.45
CA THR A 189 16.94 -7.33 -2.85
C THR A 189 16.71 -7.58 -1.37
N ARG A 190 16.21 -6.58 -0.63
CA ARG A 190 15.92 -6.71 0.81
C ARG A 190 14.78 -7.69 1.09
N ILE A 191 13.73 -7.67 0.28
CA ILE A 191 12.57 -8.57 0.46
C ILE A 191 12.93 -10.01 0.09
N ASN A 192 13.78 -10.23 -0.91
CA ASN A 192 14.16 -11.56 -1.37
C ASN A 192 15.41 -12.12 -0.69
N ALA A 193 16.11 -11.34 0.12
CA ALA A 193 17.19 -11.86 0.96
C ALA A 193 16.59 -12.81 2.01
N GLU A 194 17.00 -14.08 1.96
CA GLU A 194 16.64 -15.13 2.92
C GLU A 194 17.32 -14.91 4.29
#